data_a9d158f392de4bb105185790aea13267
#
_entry.id   a9d158f392de4bb105185790aea13267
#
_cell.length_a   1.000
_cell.length_b   1.000
_cell.length_c   1.000
_cell.angle_alpha   90.00
_cell.angle_beta   90.00
_cell.angle_gamma   90.00
#
_symmetry.space_group_name_H-M   'P 1'
#
loop_
_entity.id
_entity.type
_entity.pdbx_description
1 polymer ?
#
loop_
_entity_poly.entity_id
_entity_poly.type
_entity_poly.pdbx_seq_one_letter_code
_entity_poly.pdbx_strand_id
1 'polypeptide(L)'
;MTKTLLAGVALLAIATPAAAQHHDHPSGAAAAPAPAPTMDHAQMDHSAMDHGDMHAGEGSGTSRLPANETMAHGAMIDLGGDASLMLHGFVWPVYTDQGGPRGDDKLFVQSMAMATASGSFAGGRYMARTMMSLEPAMRHDGYPNLFATGEVAYGEPLVDRQHPHDLFMELAGRVDFDVAEGTSLFLYGGPVGEPALGPSAFMHRASARYNPEAPITHHWFDSTHITYGVVTAGVSAPKWQLEGSTFRGREPDEFRWNIETPKLDSWSVRASFAPSPAWLLQASYGELAQPEAQHAGEDEHRTTVSANFNNGRGLSATAAFSAKNRVPGDTLTAWLGEVNWDIDRRHTLFGRVENVKNDELFPDHSDRLHDQPFRVTKLQAGYAYRVPLGPLNLALGGTVSAFAKPRALDFAYGSNPMGYTLFARFSLGD
;
A
#
# COMPACT_ATOMS: atom_id res chain seq x y z
N MET A 1 -24.17 -27.35 -27.00
CA MET A 1 -22.83 -26.95 -27.42
C MET A 1 -22.06 -26.63 -26.15
N THR A 2 -21.22 -27.54 -25.74
CA THR A 2 -20.50 -27.60 -24.48
C THR A 2 -19.29 -26.66 -24.54
N LYS A 3 -19.19 -25.68 -23.67
CA LYS A 3 -17.98 -24.83 -23.51
C LYS A 3 -17.16 -25.38 -22.35
N THR A 4 -16.02 -25.93 -22.69
CA THR A 4 -15.01 -26.42 -21.76
C THR A 4 -14.22 -25.22 -21.17
N LEU A 5 -14.28 -25.04 -19.85
CA LEU A 5 -13.38 -24.14 -19.10
C LEU A 5 -12.03 -24.86 -18.91
N LEU A 6 -10.96 -24.28 -19.43
CA LEU A 6 -9.60 -24.64 -19.01
C LEU A 6 -9.20 -23.71 -17.84
N ALA A 7 -9.16 -24.28 -16.66
CA ALA A 7 -8.52 -23.65 -15.49
C ALA A 7 -7.05 -24.09 -15.46
N GLY A 8 -6.15 -23.15 -15.71
CA GLY A 8 -4.71 -23.37 -15.55
C GLY A 8 -4.32 -23.22 -14.08
N VAL A 9 -4.07 -24.33 -13.39
CA VAL A 9 -3.47 -24.35 -12.05
C VAL A 9 -1.95 -24.42 -12.21
N ALA A 10 -1.25 -23.40 -11.75
CA ALA A 10 0.21 -23.44 -11.63
C ALA A 10 0.57 -24.31 -10.42
N LEU A 11 1.10 -25.51 -10.68
CA LEU A 11 1.65 -26.40 -9.65
C LEU A 11 3.02 -25.88 -9.21
N LEU A 12 3.12 -25.48 -7.94
CA LEU A 12 4.40 -25.40 -7.24
C LEU A 12 4.84 -26.83 -6.91
N ALA A 13 5.95 -27.27 -7.49
CA ALA A 13 6.55 -28.56 -7.19
C ALA A 13 7.22 -28.51 -5.80
N ILE A 14 6.63 -29.16 -4.82
CA ILE A 14 7.25 -29.43 -3.52
C ILE A 14 8.13 -30.68 -3.67
N ALA A 15 9.46 -30.51 -3.55
CA ALA A 15 10.39 -31.62 -3.52
C ALA A 15 10.28 -32.34 -2.17
N THR A 16 9.91 -33.63 -2.21
CA THR A 16 9.95 -34.52 -1.04
C THR A 16 11.35 -35.06 -0.82
N PRO A 17 11.88 -35.11 0.42
CA PRO A 17 13.15 -35.77 0.69
C PRO A 17 13.03 -37.29 0.61
N ALA A 18 13.98 -37.92 -0.08
CA ALA A 18 14.11 -39.37 -0.18
C ALA A 18 14.43 -40.01 1.16
N ALA A 19 13.71 -41.05 1.52
CA ALA A 19 13.99 -41.87 2.69
C ALA A 19 15.23 -42.76 2.44
N ALA A 20 16.22 -42.63 3.31
CA ALA A 20 17.38 -43.54 3.33
C ALA A 20 17.02 -44.85 4.07
N GLN A 21 17.34 -45.98 3.45
CA GLN A 21 17.13 -47.29 3.97
C GLN A 21 18.17 -47.62 5.08
N HIS A 22 17.71 -48.15 6.22
CA HIS A 22 18.52 -48.71 7.28
C HIS A 22 19.18 -50.02 6.82
N HIS A 23 20.48 -50.13 6.98
CA HIS A 23 21.20 -51.39 7.11
C HIS A 23 21.61 -51.61 8.55
N ASP A 24 21.13 -52.72 9.14
CA ASP A 24 21.52 -53.20 10.45
C ASP A 24 22.94 -53.83 10.42
N HIS A 25 23.79 -53.44 11.35
CA HIS A 25 24.96 -54.25 11.81
C HIS A 25 25.10 -54.16 13.32
N PRO A 26 25.57 -55.26 13.97
CA PRO A 26 25.36 -55.47 15.40
C PRO A 26 26.46 -54.90 16.30
N SER A 27 26.03 -54.51 17.46
CA SER A 27 26.64 -54.35 18.78
C SER A 27 28.16 -54.44 18.99
N GLY A 28 28.73 -53.30 19.42
CA GLY A 28 29.94 -53.20 20.21
C GLY A 28 29.78 -52.07 21.20
N ALA A 29 29.80 -52.41 22.52
CA ALA A 29 29.63 -51.41 23.58
C ALA A 29 30.89 -50.56 23.70
N ALA A 30 30.68 -49.22 23.52
CA ALA A 30 31.68 -48.22 23.88
C ALA A 30 30.96 -47.02 24.56
N ALA A 31 31.64 -46.42 25.54
CA ALA A 31 31.18 -45.41 26.47
C ALA A 31 30.45 -44.23 25.81
N ALA A 32 29.41 -43.74 26.51
CA ALA A 32 28.62 -42.61 26.10
C ALA A 32 29.47 -41.33 25.98
N PRO A 33 29.43 -40.63 24.84
CA PRO A 33 29.97 -39.28 24.75
C PRO A 33 29.01 -38.28 25.46
N ALA A 34 29.59 -37.24 26.05
CA ALA A 34 28.88 -36.16 26.69
C ALA A 34 27.89 -35.51 25.71
N PRO A 35 26.70 -35.00 26.15
CA PRO A 35 25.74 -34.38 25.29
C PRO A 35 26.35 -33.13 24.63
N ALA A 36 26.24 -33.07 23.31
CA ALA A 36 26.55 -31.84 22.55
C ALA A 36 25.64 -30.70 23.03
N PRO A 37 26.15 -29.48 23.10
CA PRO A 37 25.32 -28.34 23.47
C PRO A 37 24.16 -28.22 22.46
N THR A 38 22.95 -28.35 22.96
CA THR A 38 21.73 -27.96 22.20
C THR A 38 21.83 -26.48 21.92
N MET A 39 22.00 -26.10 20.65
CA MET A 39 21.81 -24.73 20.24
C MET A 39 20.32 -24.40 20.41
N ASP A 40 20.05 -23.60 21.42
CA ASP A 40 18.73 -23.03 21.65
C ASP A 40 18.48 -21.95 20.60
N HIS A 41 17.73 -22.27 19.56
CA HIS A 41 17.34 -21.34 18.50
C HIS A 41 16.33 -20.26 18.99
N ALA A 42 16.04 -20.22 20.29
CA ALA A 42 15.12 -19.27 20.90
C ALA A 42 15.75 -17.92 21.30
N GLN A 43 17.07 -17.74 21.10
CA GLN A 43 17.79 -16.50 21.44
C GLN A 43 18.78 -16.10 20.34
N MET A 44 18.32 -15.95 19.11
CA MET A 44 18.95 -14.93 18.26
C MET A 44 18.34 -13.59 18.66
N ASP A 45 19.03 -12.91 19.53
CA ASP A 45 18.80 -11.52 19.88
C ASP A 45 19.12 -10.66 18.63
N HIS A 46 18.09 -10.38 17.85
CA HIS A 46 18.18 -9.50 16.68
C HIS A 46 18.39 -8.02 17.07
N SER A 47 18.51 -7.72 18.37
CA SER A 47 18.83 -6.39 18.89
C SER A 47 20.29 -5.97 18.73
N ALA A 48 21.17 -6.88 18.26
CA ALA A 48 22.61 -6.62 18.12
C ALA A 48 23.05 -6.29 16.68
N MET A 49 22.14 -6.15 15.70
CA MET A 49 22.46 -5.36 14.53
C MET A 49 22.27 -3.90 14.93
N ASP A 50 23.34 -3.28 15.33
CA ASP A 50 23.47 -1.83 15.49
C ASP A 50 23.22 -1.20 14.13
N HIS A 51 21.95 -0.96 13.81
CA HIS A 51 21.55 -0.08 12.74
C HIS A 51 21.86 1.32 13.22
N GLY A 52 23.13 1.71 13.10
CA GLY A 52 23.57 3.07 13.33
C GLY A 52 22.57 4.01 12.67
N ASP A 53 22.00 4.91 13.48
CA ASP A 53 21.03 5.93 13.17
C ASP A 53 19.66 5.40 12.71
N MET A 54 18.70 5.35 13.67
CA MET A 54 17.30 5.10 13.41
C MET A 54 16.74 6.21 12.50
N HIS A 55 16.86 6.00 11.19
CA HIS A 55 16.03 6.72 10.24
C HIS A 55 14.57 6.39 10.54
N ALA A 56 13.67 7.37 10.49
CA ALA A 56 12.23 7.11 10.53
C ALA A 56 11.90 6.00 9.52
N GLY A 57 10.92 5.14 9.83
CA GLY A 57 10.54 4.01 8.99
C GLY A 57 10.34 4.43 7.53
N GLU A 58 10.70 3.57 6.60
CA GLU A 58 10.49 3.80 5.17
C GLU A 58 9.05 3.43 4.81
N GLY A 59 8.37 4.30 4.08
CA GLY A 59 7.06 4.07 3.50
C GLY A 59 7.14 3.72 2.01
N SER A 60 6.08 4.01 1.27
CA SER A 60 6.08 3.92 -0.19
C SER A 60 6.94 5.02 -0.83
N GLY A 61 7.56 4.73 -1.97
CA GLY A 61 8.46 5.66 -2.66
C GLY A 61 9.57 6.18 -1.74
N THR A 62 9.57 7.48 -1.50
CA THR A 62 10.49 8.18 -0.57
C THR A 62 9.82 8.64 0.71
N SER A 63 8.54 8.29 0.93
CA SER A 63 7.79 8.69 2.12
C SER A 63 8.36 8.06 3.39
N ARG A 64 8.15 8.71 4.51
CA ARG A 64 8.57 8.22 5.83
C ARG A 64 7.37 7.76 6.65
N LEU A 65 7.64 6.86 7.60
CA LEU A 65 6.71 6.37 8.62
C LEU A 65 7.29 6.61 10.02
N PRO A 66 6.50 6.50 11.11
CA PRO A 66 7.05 6.52 12.47
C PRO A 66 8.17 5.49 12.64
N ALA A 67 9.24 5.82 13.35
CA ALA A 67 10.36 4.89 13.57
C ALA A 67 9.93 3.61 14.34
N ASN A 68 8.86 3.68 15.14
CA ASN A 68 8.26 2.53 15.80
C ASN A 68 7.46 1.62 14.85
N GLU A 69 7.20 2.05 13.62
CA GLU A 69 6.56 1.25 12.60
C GLU A 69 7.62 0.38 11.92
N THR A 70 7.91 -0.75 12.52
CA THR A 70 8.80 -1.72 11.90
C THR A 70 8.16 -2.20 10.60
N MET A 71 8.87 -2.03 9.50
CA MET A 71 8.47 -2.63 8.23
C MET A 71 8.27 -4.13 8.44
N ALA A 72 7.27 -4.69 7.76
CA ALA A 72 7.13 -6.13 7.68
C ALA A 72 8.47 -6.71 7.19
N HIS A 73 9.13 -7.48 8.05
CA HIS A 73 10.39 -8.12 7.70
C HIS A 73 10.09 -9.26 6.73
N GLY A 74 10.31 -9.04 5.44
CA GLY A 74 10.26 -10.06 4.42
C GLY A 74 11.34 -11.14 4.63
N ALA A 75 11.40 -12.11 3.74
CA ALA A 75 12.51 -13.03 3.68
C ALA A 75 13.77 -12.27 3.27
N MET A 76 14.79 -12.29 4.15
CA MET A 76 16.07 -11.64 3.91
C MET A 76 17.05 -12.65 3.32
N ILE A 77 17.74 -12.27 2.25
CA ILE A 77 18.78 -13.02 1.58
C ILE A 77 20.06 -12.19 1.62
N ASP A 78 21.09 -12.71 2.24
CA ASP A 78 22.43 -12.10 2.23
C ASP A 78 23.06 -12.29 0.84
N LEU A 79 23.44 -11.19 0.19
CA LEU A 79 24.12 -11.22 -1.11
C LEU A 79 25.64 -11.10 -0.99
N GLY A 80 26.15 -11.01 0.23
CA GLY A 80 27.58 -10.84 0.55
C GLY A 80 28.00 -9.37 0.68
N GLY A 81 28.99 -9.13 1.53
CA GLY A 81 29.39 -7.79 1.94
C GLY A 81 28.26 -7.11 2.74
N ASP A 82 27.92 -5.87 2.39
CA ASP A 82 26.81 -5.12 3.01
C ASP A 82 25.52 -5.18 2.17
N ALA A 83 25.48 -6.05 1.16
CA ALA A 83 24.34 -6.16 0.26
C ALA A 83 23.32 -7.21 0.73
N SER A 84 22.05 -6.87 0.66
CA SER A 84 20.94 -7.75 1.01
C SER A 84 19.79 -7.64 0.01
N LEU A 85 19.00 -8.70 -0.08
CA LEU A 85 17.75 -8.74 -0.83
C LEU A 85 16.63 -9.10 0.11
N MET A 86 15.65 -8.23 0.24
CA MET A 86 14.40 -8.47 0.96
C MET A 86 13.30 -8.87 -0.02
N LEU A 87 12.60 -9.96 0.28
CA LEU A 87 11.40 -10.39 -0.45
C LEU A 87 10.20 -10.29 0.48
N HIS A 88 9.18 -9.58 0.05
CA HIS A 88 7.95 -9.35 0.77
C HIS A 88 6.74 -9.49 -0.16
N GLY A 89 5.58 -9.86 0.37
CA GLY A 89 4.39 -9.91 -0.46
C GLY A 89 3.19 -10.54 0.22
N PHE A 90 2.05 -10.42 -0.45
CA PHE A 90 0.81 -11.06 -0.02
C PHE A 90 -0.07 -11.49 -1.19
N VAL A 91 -0.94 -12.44 -0.90
CA VAL A 91 -2.10 -12.82 -1.72
C VAL A 91 -3.33 -12.74 -0.84
N TRP A 92 -4.35 -12.03 -1.30
CA TRP A 92 -5.49 -11.63 -0.50
C TRP A 92 -6.81 -11.93 -1.23
N PRO A 93 -7.35 -13.18 -1.16
CA PRO A 93 -8.72 -13.48 -1.57
C PRO A 93 -9.72 -12.68 -0.74
N VAL A 94 -10.60 -11.96 -1.42
CA VAL A 94 -11.57 -11.03 -0.83
C VAL A 94 -12.92 -11.25 -1.48
N TYR A 95 -13.97 -11.32 -0.66
CA TYR A 95 -15.35 -11.20 -1.09
C TYR A 95 -15.94 -9.93 -0.50
N THR A 96 -16.49 -9.05 -1.33
CA THR A 96 -17.20 -7.85 -0.91
C THR A 96 -18.63 -7.86 -1.41
N ASP A 97 -19.55 -7.33 -0.61
CA ASP A 97 -20.94 -7.06 -0.97
C ASP A 97 -21.27 -5.64 -0.54
N GLN A 98 -21.52 -4.79 -1.50
CA GLN A 98 -21.87 -3.38 -1.31
C GLN A 98 -23.36 -3.23 -1.58
N GLY A 99 -24.15 -2.97 -0.55
CA GLY A 99 -25.61 -2.93 -0.64
C GLY A 99 -26.14 -1.63 -1.25
N GLY A 100 -27.42 -1.68 -1.65
CA GLY A 100 -28.16 -0.56 -2.24
C GLY A 100 -28.35 -0.67 -3.75
N PRO A 101 -29.10 0.24 -4.38
CA PRO A 101 -29.40 0.17 -5.82
C PRO A 101 -28.18 0.20 -6.75
N ARG A 102 -27.09 0.88 -6.35
CA ARG A 102 -25.80 0.89 -7.06
C ARG A 102 -24.78 -0.08 -6.45
N GLY A 103 -25.23 -0.89 -5.49
CA GLY A 103 -24.42 -1.94 -4.90
C GLY A 103 -24.17 -3.10 -5.86
N ASP A 104 -23.08 -3.83 -5.58
CA ASP A 104 -22.68 -5.03 -6.34
C ASP A 104 -21.85 -5.93 -5.43
N ASP A 105 -21.68 -7.20 -5.81
CA ASP A 105 -20.82 -8.12 -5.09
C ASP A 105 -19.75 -8.72 -5.99
N LYS A 106 -18.60 -9.06 -5.41
CA LYS A 106 -17.49 -9.69 -6.14
C LYS A 106 -16.58 -10.50 -5.24
N LEU A 107 -16.19 -11.67 -5.72
CA LEU A 107 -15.01 -12.40 -5.23
C LEU A 107 -13.82 -12.05 -6.13
N PHE A 108 -12.74 -11.57 -5.53
CA PHE A 108 -11.53 -11.18 -6.25
C PHE A 108 -10.27 -11.49 -5.44
N VAL A 109 -9.11 -11.29 -6.03
CA VAL A 109 -7.82 -11.51 -5.37
C VAL A 109 -6.97 -10.28 -5.56
N GLN A 110 -6.57 -9.67 -4.44
CA GLN A 110 -5.49 -8.68 -4.43
C GLN A 110 -4.15 -9.39 -4.23
N SER A 111 -3.11 -8.82 -4.76
CA SER A 111 -1.76 -9.38 -4.60
C SER A 111 -0.70 -8.30 -4.71
N MET A 112 0.40 -8.53 -4.01
CA MET A 112 1.60 -7.72 -4.13
C MET A 112 2.82 -8.61 -3.89
N ALA A 113 3.83 -8.45 -4.73
CA ALA A 113 5.16 -9.04 -4.55
C ALA A 113 6.21 -7.94 -4.68
N MET A 114 7.05 -7.80 -3.68
CA MET A 114 8.10 -6.78 -3.64
C MET A 114 9.46 -7.44 -3.42
N ALA A 115 10.46 -6.96 -4.18
CA ALA A 115 11.86 -7.29 -3.99
C ALA A 115 12.64 -5.99 -3.84
N THR A 116 13.40 -5.87 -2.75
CA THR A 116 14.26 -4.72 -2.45
C THR A 116 15.69 -5.18 -2.27
N ALA A 117 16.56 -4.80 -3.19
CA ALA A 117 18.01 -4.97 -3.05
C ALA A 117 18.59 -3.68 -2.46
N SER A 118 19.40 -3.81 -1.42
CA SER A 118 20.03 -2.66 -0.75
C SER A 118 21.45 -2.98 -0.36
N GLY A 119 22.27 -1.95 -0.21
CA GLY A 119 23.64 -2.06 0.24
C GLY A 119 24.27 -0.70 0.49
N SER A 120 25.53 -0.72 0.95
CA SER A 120 26.30 0.49 1.21
C SER A 120 27.52 0.59 0.30
N PHE A 121 28.06 1.78 0.22
CA PHE A 121 29.34 2.10 -0.40
C PHE A 121 30.04 3.21 0.42
N ALA A 122 31.32 3.46 0.16
CA ALA A 122 32.02 4.50 0.90
C ALA A 122 31.35 5.86 0.74
N GLY A 123 30.71 6.36 1.81
CA GLY A 123 30.00 7.64 1.87
C GLY A 123 28.55 7.61 1.42
N GLY A 124 27.90 6.43 1.43
CA GLY A 124 26.47 6.38 1.13
C GLY A 124 25.86 4.98 1.04
N ARG A 125 24.60 4.95 0.60
CA ARG A 125 23.78 3.74 0.48
C ARG A 125 23.06 3.74 -0.85
N TYR A 126 22.66 2.56 -1.31
CA TYR A 126 21.78 2.39 -2.47
C TYR A 126 20.65 1.41 -2.19
N MET A 127 19.57 1.59 -2.90
CA MET A 127 18.42 0.69 -2.91
C MET A 127 17.87 0.59 -4.34
N ALA A 128 17.50 -0.62 -4.75
CA ALA A 128 16.72 -0.86 -5.95
C ALA A 128 15.48 -1.68 -5.55
N ARG A 129 14.30 -1.22 -5.95
CA ARG A 129 13.03 -1.84 -5.59
C ARG A 129 12.19 -2.13 -6.81
N THR A 130 11.60 -3.32 -6.83
CA THR A 130 10.49 -3.65 -7.72
C THR A 130 9.30 -4.12 -6.90
N MET A 131 8.12 -3.61 -7.24
CA MET A 131 6.85 -4.02 -6.66
C MET A 131 5.88 -4.32 -7.78
N MET A 132 5.22 -5.46 -7.71
CA MET A 132 4.35 -5.98 -8.76
C MET A 132 3.03 -6.49 -8.17
N SER A 133 1.95 -6.41 -8.97
CA SER A 133 0.64 -6.96 -8.66
C SER A 133 0.08 -7.76 -9.83
N LEU A 134 -0.72 -8.79 -9.54
CA LEU A 134 -1.51 -9.53 -10.52
C LEU A 134 -2.97 -9.06 -10.58
N GLU A 135 -3.28 -7.93 -9.97
CA GLU A 135 -4.63 -7.35 -9.97
C GLU A 135 -5.18 -7.00 -11.36
N PRO A 136 -4.37 -6.70 -12.40
CA PRO A 136 -4.92 -6.55 -13.76
C PRO A 136 -5.73 -7.76 -14.24
N ALA A 137 -5.51 -8.95 -13.68
CA ALA A 137 -6.29 -10.15 -13.98
C ALA A 137 -7.75 -10.10 -13.50
N MET A 138 -8.10 -9.18 -12.58
CA MET A 138 -9.48 -9.01 -12.12
C MET A 138 -10.35 -8.18 -13.08
N ARG A 139 -9.81 -7.76 -14.24
CA ARG A 139 -10.39 -6.90 -15.27
C ARG A 139 -10.35 -5.41 -14.91
N HIS A 140 -10.61 -4.55 -15.92
CA HIS A 140 -10.53 -3.09 -15.82
C HIS A 140 -11.51 -2.51 -14.78
N ASP A 141 -12.67 -3.14 -14.60
CA ASP A 141 -13.72 -2.69 -13.68
C ASP A 141 -13.41 -2.94 -12.18
N GLY A 142 -12.26 -3.53 -11.85
CA GLY A 142 -11.83 -3.75 -10.48
C GLY A 142 -12.87 -4.43 -9.59
N TYR A 143 -13.17 -3.87 -8.43
CA TYR A 143 -14.11 -4.42 -7.45
C TYR A 143 -15.08 -3.36 -6.89
N PRO A 144 -16.28 -3.75 -6.43
CA PRO A 144 -17.25 -2.83 -5.84
C PRO A 144 -16.71 -2.10 -4.61
N ASN A 145 -16.82 -0.77 -4.61
CA ASN A 145 -16.49 0.10 -3.47
C ASN A 145 -17.34 1.37 -3.59
N LEU A 146 -18.49 1.41 -2.93
CA LEU A 146 -19.43 2.51 -3.07
C LEU A 146 -18.78 3.87 -2.82
N PHE A 147 -19.10 4.84 -3.68
CA PHE A 147 -18.59 6.21 -3.71
C PHE A 147 -17.11 6.37 -4.09
N ALA A 148 -16.41 5.30 -4.48
CA ALA A 148 -15.11 5.41 -5.12
C ALA A 148 -15.28 5.87 -6.58
N THR A 149 -14.41 6.79 -7.02
CA THR A 149 -14.41 7.40 -8.36
C THR A 149 -12.98 7.77 -8.76
N GLY A 150 -12.80 8.42 -9.90
CA GLY A 150 -11.53 9.01 -10.34
C GLY A 150 -10.87 8.28 -11.51
N GLU A 151 -11.40 7.12 -11.90
CA GLU A 151 -10.79 6.26 -12.91
C GLU A 151 -11.73 5.95 -14.07
N VAL A 152 -11.18 5.30 -15.09
CA VAL A 152 -11.88 4.87 -16.30
C VAL A 152 -11.74 3.36 -16.49
N ALA A 153 -12.80 2.70 -16.92
CA ALA A 153 -12.80 1.30 -17.32
C ALA A 153 -13.62 1.12 -18.59
N TYR A 154 -13.06 0.42 -19.58
CA TYR A 154 -13.69 0.21 -20.90
C TYR A 154 -14.04 1.51 -21.64
N GLY A 155 -13.26 2.58 -21.40
CA GLY A 155 -13.48 3.89 -21.97
C GLY A 155 -14.56 4.74 -21.29
N GLU A 156 -15.17 4.23 -20.22
CA GLU A 156 -16.21 4.90 -19.45
C GLU A 156 -15.76 5.24 -18.02
N PRO A 157 -16.25 6.31 -17.40
CA PRO A 157 -15.96 6.65 -16.02
C PRO A 157 -16.32 5.52 -15.05
N LEU A 158 -15.39 5.16 -14.17
CA LEU A 158 -15.58 4.13 -13.16
C LEU A 158 -16.14 4.75 -11.87
N VAL A 159 -17.38 4.43 -11.53
CA VAL A 159 -18.08 4.93 -10.34
C VAL A 159 -18.52 3.78 -9.45
N ASP A 160 -18.43 3.96 -8.12
CA ASP A 160 -18.78 2.96 -7.11
C ASP A 160 -17.94 1.68 -7.18
N ARG A 161 -16.74 1.79 -7.75
CA ARG A 161 -15.78 0.70 -7.90
C ARG A 161 -14.37 1.21 -7.71
N GLN A 162 -13.52 0.33 -7.18
CA GLN A 162 -12.08 0.56 -7.12
C GLN A 162 -11.41 -0.15 -8.29
N HIS A 163 -10.58 0.59 -9.01
CA HIS A 163 -9.74 0.04 -10.10
C HIS A 163 -8.66 -0.93 -9.57
N PRO A 164 -8.17 -1.87 -10.39
CA PRO A 164 -7.03 -2.71 -10.03
C PRO A 164 -5.71 -1.90 -10.09
N HIS A 165 -4.72 -2.32 -9.32
CA HIS A 165 -3.36 -1.82 -9.48
C HIS A 165 -2.74 -2.32 -10.79
N ASP A 166 -1.71 -1.60 -11.25
CA ASP A 166 -0.91 -2.01 -12.40
C ASP A 166 -0.01 -3.20 -12.08
N LEU A 167 0.42 -3.94 -13.11
CA LEU A 167 1.41 -5.02 -12.96
C LEU A 167 2.67 -4.52 -12.28
N PHE A 168 3.20 -3.38 -12.72
CA PHE A 168 4.35 -2.72 -12.09
C PHE A 168 3.85 -1.57 -11.23
N MET A 169 3.92 -1.75 -9.91
CA MET A 169 3.57 -0.72 -8.93
C MET A 169 4.79 0.13 -8.57
N GLU A 170 6.00 -0.44 -8.61
CA GLU A 170 7.25 0.30 -8.48
C GLU A 170 8.36 -0.42 -9.27
N LEU A 171 9.18 0.35 -9.95
CA LEU A 171 10.44 -0.07 -10.56
C LEU A 171 11.38 1.14 -10.48
N ALA A 172 12.06 1.27 -9.35
CA ALA A 172 12.82 2.46 -8.99
C ALA A 172 14.08 2.14 -8.20
N GLY A 173 14.96 3.10 -8.15
CA GLY A 173 16.17 3.06 -7.34
C GLY A 173 16.36 4.34 -6.53
N ARG A 174 17.12 4.24 -5.45
CA ARG A 174 17.51 5.35 -4.58
C ARG A 174 19.00 5.26 -4.28
N VAL A 175 19.65 6.41 -4.23
CA VAL A 175 21.03 6.56 -3.75
C VAL A 175 21.04 7.68 -2.74
N ASP A 176 21.64 7.42 -1.58
CA ASP A 176 21.85 8.37 -0.50
C ASP A 176 23.35 8.63 -0.36
N PHE A 177 23.74 9.90 -0.27
CA PHE A 177 25.09 10.37 -0.02
C PHE A 177 25.17 11.03 1.34
N ASP A 178 26.00 10.50 2.22
CA ASP A 178 26.18 11.03 3.58
C ASP A 178 26.95 12.35 3.52
N VAL A 179 26.34 13.43 4.00
CA VAL A 179 26.93 14.80 3.98
C VAL A 179 27.26 15.29 5.38
N ALA A 180 26.63 14.73 6.41
CA ALA A 180 26.92 14.96 7.82
C ALA A 180 26.40 13.76 8.64
N GLU A 181 26.75 13.70 9.92
CA GLU A 181 26.26 12.66 10.82
C GLU A 181 24.71 12.58 10.81
N GLY A 182 24.17 11.43 10.45
CA GLY A 182 22.73 11.18 10.31
C GLY A 182 22.02 11.99 9.23
N THR A 183 22.75 12.70 8.35
CA THR A 183 22.16 13.52 7.29
C THR A 183 22.69 13.12 5.93
N SER A 184 21.79 12.83 5.00
CA SER A 184 22.12 12.47 3.62
C SER A 184 21.38 13.33 2.59
N LEU A 185 22.02 13.54 1.46
CA LEU A 185 21.36 13.94 0.22
C LEU A 185 20.95 12.69 -0.51
N PHE A 186 19.76 12.66 -1.08
CA PHE A 186 19.33 11.50 -1.85
C PHE A 186 18.76 11.85 -3.23
N LEU A 187 18.88 10.90 -4.11
CA LEU A 187 18.22 10.87 -5.40
C LEU A 187 17.45 9.56 -5.52
N TYR A 188 16.17 9.65 -5.89
CA TYR A 188 15.29 8.51 -6.15
C TYR A 188 14.64 8.69 -7.51
N GLY A 189 14.38 7.61 -8.21
CA GLY A 189 13.60 7.65 -9.44
C GLY A 189 13.59 6.34 -10.20
N GLY A 190 12.72 6.31 -11.20
CA GLY A 190 12.54 5.13 -12.04
C GLY A 190 11.46 5.32 -13.09
N PRO A 191 11.27 4.31 -13.96
CA PRO A 191 10.18 4.31 -14.93
C PRO A 191 8.80 4.19 -14.27
N VAL A 192 8.72 3.59 -13.09
CA VAL A 192 7.51 3.51 -12.25
C VAL A 192 7.92 3.82 -10.82
N GLY A 193 7.22 4.74 -10.17
CA GLY A 193 7.51 5.12 -8.79
C GLY A 193 6.46 6.03 -8.18
N GLU A 194 6.76 6.56 -7.00
CA GLU A 194 5.89 7.46 -6.26
C GLU A 194 6.59 8.82 -6.05
N PRO A 195 5.98 9.94 -6.45
CA PRO A 195 6.53 11.27 -6.22
C PRO A 195 6.36 11.70 -4.75
N ALA A 196 7.07 12.77 -4.36
CA ALA A 196 6.98 13.38 -3.05
C ALA A 196 5.67 14.15 -2.85
N LEU A 197 4.53 13.44 -2.86
CA LEU A 197 3.18 13.99 -2.72
C LEU A 197 2.31 13.06 -1.87
N GLY A 198 1.64 13.63 -0.87
CA GLY A 198 0.78 12.87 0.03
C GLY A 198 1.52 12.10 1.14
N PRO A 199 0.76 11.44 2.02
CA PRO A 199 1.28 10.47 2.97
C PRO A 199 1.76 9.21 2.24
N SER A 200 2.45 8.30 2.93
CA SER A 200 2.72 6.95 2.41
C SER A 200 1.42 6.29 1.94
N ALA A 201 1.46 5.57 0.81
CA ALA A 201 0.28 4.91 0.25
C ALA A 201 -0.37 3.94 1.26
N PHE A 202 -1.70 3.81 1.19
CA PHE A 202 -2.48 3.11 2.23
C PHE A 202 -1.99 1.68 2.49
N MET A 203 -1.55 0.96 1.46
CA MET A 203 -1.06 -0.41 1.59
C MET A 203 0.28 -0.54 2.35
N HIS A 204 0.99 0.57 2.53
CA HIS A 204 2.26 0.65 3.26
C HIS A 204 2.11 1.21 4.68
N ARG A 205 0.91 1.64 5.09
CA ARG A 205 0.64 2.14 6.44
C ARG A 205 0.18 1.00 7.36
N ALA A 206 0.79 0.86 8.54
CA ALA A 206 0.35 -0.12 9.54
C ALA A 206 -1.10 0.12 9.99
N SER A 207 -1.59 1.37 9.95
CA SER A 207 -2.98 1.72 10.28
C SER A 207 -4.02 1.11 9.32
N ALA A 208 -3.63 0.73 8.09
CA ALA A 208 -4.50 0.12 7.08
C ALA A 208 -4.21 -1.38 6.86
N ARG A 209 -3.27 -1.99 7.58
CA ARG A 209 -2.69 -3.32 7.32
C ARG A 209 -3.70 -4.42 7.00
N TYR A 210 -4.83 -4.47 7.67
CA TYR A 210 -5.83 -5.53 7.49
C TYR A 210 -7.11 -5.07 6.81
N ASN A 211 -7.14 -3.85 6.27
CA ASN A 211 -8.29 -3.36 5.53
C ASN A 211 -8.13 -3.66 4.03
N PRO A 212 -8.91 -4.60 3.45
CA PRO A 212 -8.79 -4.97 2.05
C PRO A 212 -9.36 -3.94 1.08
N GLU A 213 -10.15 -2.99 1.57
CA GLU A 213 -10.78 -1.98 0.73
C GLU A 213 -9.87 -0.76 0.61
N ALA A 214 -9.62 -0.32 -0.63
CA ALA A 214 -8.99 0.97 -0.86
C ALA A 214 -9.83 2.10 -0.25
N PRO A 215 -9.21 3.18 0.24
CA PRO A 215 -9.94 4.34 0.70
C PRO A 215 -10.77 4.98 -0.42
N ILE A 216 -11.99 5.42 -0.15
CA ILE A 216 -12.74 6.26 -1.10
C ILE A 216 -12.10 7.66 -1.25
N THR A 217 -11.18 7.99 -0.37
CA THR A 217 -10.35 9.20 -0.39
C THR A 217 -9.04 9.02 -1.16
N HIS A 218 -8.83 7.86 -1.81
CA HIS A 218 -7.58 7.50 -2.51
C HIS A 218 -7.11 8.60 -3.48
N HIS A 219 -7.99 9.13 -4.33
CA HIS A 219 -7.66 10.18 -5.29
C HIS A 219 -7.37 11.56 -4.67
N TRP A 220 -7.52 11.72 -3.36
CA TRP A 220 -7.12 12.94 -2.63
C TRP A 220 -5.75 12.83 -1.97
N PHE A 221 -5.29 11.60 -1.66
CA PHE A 221 -4.08 11.41 -0.86
C PHE A 221 -2.95 10.71 -1.60
N ASP A 222 -3.24 9.60 -2.24
CA ASP A 222 -2.24 8.65 -2.70
C ASP A 222 -2.51 8.04 -4.10
N SER A 223 -3.30 8.70 -4.96
CA SER A 223 -3.49 8.26 -6.35
C SER A 223 -2.20 8.23 -7.17
N THR A 224 -1.21 9.05 -6.78
CA THR A 224 0.09 9.12 -7.46
C THR A 224 1.10 8.05 -6.99
N HIS A 225 0.68 7.07 -6.16
CA HIS A 225 1.60 6.03 -5.67
C HIS A 225 2.11 5.10 -6.78
N ILE A 226 1.44 5.05 -7.93
CA ILE A 226 1.92 4.46 -9.18
C ILE A 226 1.96 5.55 -10.23
N THR A 227 3.14 6.01 -10.60
CA THR A 227 3.35 7.08 -11.57
C THR A 227 4.46 6.70 -12.55
N TYR A 228 4.24 6.95 -13.83
CA TYR A 228 5.20 6.60 -14.88
C TYR A 228 6.20 7.72 -15.12
N GLY A 229 7.47 7.45 -14.68
CA GLY A 229 8.56 8.43 -14.70
C GLY A 229 8.53 9.35 -13.49
N VAL A 230 9.42 9.08 -12.53
CA VAL A 230 9.58 9.88 -11.32
C VAL A 230 11.06 10.16 -11.11
N VAL A 231 11.38 11.39 -10.76
CA VAL A 231 12.69 11.80 -10.25
C VAL A 231 12.45 12.65 -9.02
N THR A 232 13.00 12.22 -7.89
CA THR A 232 12.91 12.91 -6.59
C THR A 232 14.30 13.17 -6.07
N ALA A 233 14.55 14.37 -5.59
CA ALA A 233 15.76 14.72 -4.84
C ALA A 233 15.38 15.29 -3.49
N GLY A 234 16.21 15.04 -2.47
CA GLY A 234 15.91 15.54 -1.14
C GLY A 234 17.07 15.47 -0.17
N VAL A 235 16.80 15.98 1.00
CA VAL A 235 17.67 15.90 2.20
C VAL A 235 16.94 15.12 3.26
N SER A 236 17.58 14.10 3.79
CA SER A 236 17.06 13.26 4.87
C SER A 236 17.93 13.40 6.10
N ALA A 237 17.32 13.69 7.24
CA ALA A 237 17.94 13.78 8.56
C ALA A 237 17.12 12.95 9.56
N PRO A 238 17.62 12.62 10.76
CA PRO A 238 16.93 11.70 11.67
C PRO A 238 15.48 12.10 12.01
N LYS A 239 15.22 13.40 12.16
CA LYS A 239 13.90 13.90 12.56
C LYS A 239 13.11 14.59 11.45
N TRP A 240 13.70 14.86 10.29
CA TRP A 240 13.02 15.58 9.20
C TRP A 240 13.53 15.15 7.84
N GLN A 241 12.71 15.33 6.84
CA GLN A 241 13.05 15.16 5.44
C GLN A 241 12.38 16.26 4.63
N LEU A 242 13.10 16.83 3.68
CA LEU A 242 12.58 17.77 2.69
C LEU A 242 12.94 17.24 1.30
N GLU A 243 11.96 17.17 0.43
CA GLU A 243 12.12 16.55 -0.87
C GLU A 243 11.27 17.23 -1.94
N GLY A 244 11.68 17.12 -3.18
CA GLY A 244 10.95 17.60 -4.35
C GLY A 244 11.02 16.60 -5.49
N SER A 245 9.94 16.47 -6.23
CA SER A 245 9.80 15.55 -7.33
C SER A 245 9.39 16.24 -8.62
N THR A 246 9.83 15.68 -9.74
CA THR A 246 9.19 15.88 -11.05
C THR A 246 8.75 14.52 -11.59
N PHE A 247 7.56 14.46 -12.19
CA PHE A 247 6.91 13.21 -12.54
C PHE A 247 5.85 13.41 -13.63
N ARG A 248 5.28 12.32 -14.15
CA ARG A 248 4.09 12.37 -15.00
C ARG A 248 2.86 12.61 -14.13
N GLY A 249 2.11 13.69 -14.41
CA GLY A 249 0.91 14.05 -13.65
C GLY A 249 -0.27 13.13 -13.90
N ARG A 250 -0.42 12.66 -15.15
CA ARG A 250 -1.52 11.79 -15.53
C ARG A 250 -1.43 10.44 -14.82
N GLU A 251 -2.51 10.02 -14.20
CA GLU A 251 -2.68 8.69 -13.61
C GLU A 251 -2.55 7.58 -14.68
N PRO A 252 -2.19 6.34 -14.29
CA PRO A 252 -2.15 5.20 -15.20
C PRO A 252 -3.47 5.02 -15.95
N ASP A 253 -3.41 4.54 -17.20
CA ASP A 253 -4.62 4.24 -17.95
C ASP A 253 -5.24 2.87 -17.55
N GLU A 254 -6.32 2.47 -18.20
CA GLU A 254 -7.01 1.20 -17.92
C GLU A 254 -6.25 -0.06 -18.37
N PHE A 255 -5.14 0.07 -19.14
CA PHE A 255 -4.34 -1.04 -19.68
C PHE A 255 -3.19 -1.41 -18.76
N ARG A 256 -3.47 -1.96 -17.61
CA ARG A 256 -2.60 -2.10 -16.45
C ARG A 256 -1.52 -3.19 -16.54
N TRP A 257 -1.31 -3.81 -17.72
CA TRP A 257 -0.27 -4.79 -17.96
C TRP A 257 1.03 -4.20 -18.50
N ASN A 258 1.04 -2.95 -18.92
CA ASN A 258 2.18 -2.27 -19.55
C ASN A 258 2.84 -1.25 -18.60
N ILE A 259 3.93 -0.67 -19.04
CA ILE A 259 4.51 0.57 -18.50
C ILE A 259 4.28 1.64 -19.56
N GLU A 260 3.61 2.72 -19.20
CA GLU A 260 3.38 3.82 -20.12
C GLU A 260 4.63 4.69 -20.29
N THR A 261 4.64 5.50 -21.34
CA THR A 261 5.77 6.40 -21.62
C THR A 261 5.96 7.41 -20.50
N PRO A 262 7.11 7.46 -19.85
CA PRO A 262 7.42 8.46 -18.84
C PRO A 262 7.34 9.88 -19.40
N LYS A 263 6.84 10.80 -18.58
CA LYS A 263 6.81 12.23 -18.86
C LYS A 263 7.04 12.99 -17.55
N LEU A 264 7.76 14.09 -17.57
CA LEU A 264 8.04 14.90 -16.40
C LEU A 264 7.38 16.27 -16.59
N ASP A 265 6.05 16.28 -16.48
CA ASP A 265 5.20 17.47 -16.72
C ASP A 265 4.57 18.04 -15.45
N SER A 266 4.84 17.42 -14.31
CA SER A 266 4.28 17.76 -13.01
C SER A 266 5.37 17.84 -11.96
N TRP A 267 5.09 18.48 -10.84
CA TRP A 267 6.04 18.60 -9.75
C TRP A 267 5.36 18.61 -8.39
N SER A 268 6.11 18.27 -7.37
CA SER A 268 5.66 18.31 -5.97
C SER A 268 6.80 18.58 -5.01
N VAL A 269 6.44 19.00 -3.80
CA VAL A 269 7.31 19.10 -2.64
C VAL A 269 6.67 18.46 -1.42
N ARG A 270 7.47 17.79 -0.59
CA ARG A 270 7.01 17.20 0.67
C ARG A 270 8.01 17.48 1.79
N ALA A 271 7.47 17.86 2.95
CA ALA A 271 8.20 17.98 4.19
C ALA A 271 7.66 16.97 5.20
N SER A 272 8.55 16.25 5.87
CA SER A 272 8.23 15.29 6.92
C SER A 272 8.97 15.63 8.19
N PHE A 273 8.32 15.47 9.35
CA PHE A 273 8.90 15.75 10.67
C PHE A 273 8.49 14.67 11.68
N ALA A 274 9.48 14.07 12.33
CA ALA A 274 9.32 13.06 13.37
C ALA A 274 9.64 13.67 14.75
N PRO A 275 8.65 14.21 15.50
CA PRO A 275 8.88 14.77 16.82
C PRO A 275 9.33 13.71 17.83
N SER A 276 8.96 12.45 17.61
CA SER A 276 9.37 11.29 18.41
C SER A 276 9.35 10.02 17.54
N PRO A 277 9.91 8.89 18.00
CA PRO A 277 9.82 7.62 17.27
C PRO A 277 8.39 7.12 16.99
N ALA A 278 7.41 7.59 17.78
CA ALA A 278 6.01 7.20 17.64
C ALA A 278 5.23 8.04 16.63
N TRP A 279 5.73 9.21 16.23
CA TRP A 279 4.98 10.16 15.41
C TRP A 279 5.74 10.56 14.16
N LEU A 280 5.00 10.65 13.06
CA LEU A 280 5.44 11.33 11.85
C LEU A 280 4.35 12.30 11.39
N LEU A 281 4.75 13.55 11.17
CA LEU A 281 3.93 14.60 10.55
C LEU A 281 4.43 14.86 9.14
N GLN A 282 3.50 15.08 8.21
CA GLN A 282 3.80 15.34 6.80
C GLN A 282 2.95 16.50 6.29
N ALA A 283 3.52 17.32 5.42
CA ALA A 283 2.82 18.27 4.57
C ALA A 283 3.41 18.23 3.16
N SER A 284 2.54 18.29 2.15
CA SER A 284 2.97 18.33 0.75
C SER A 284 2.09 19.24 -0.10
N TYR A 285 2.66 19.70 -1.21
CA TYR A 285 1.98 20.41 -2.28
C TYR A 285 2.48 19.90 -3.62
N GLY A 286 1.59 19.79 -4.60
CA GLY A 286 1.93 19.42 -5.97
C GLY A 286 1.03 20.07 -6.99
N GLU A 287 1.57 20.27 -8.20
CA GLU A 287 0.86 20.65 -9.41
C GLU A 287 0.94 19.51 -10.41
N LEU A 288 -0.22 18.97 -10.77
CA LEU A 288 -0.37 17.79 -11.62
C LEU A 288 -1.02 18.21 -12.94
N ALA A 289 -0.38 17.90 -14.05
CA ALA A 289 -0.89 18.18 -15.38
C ALA A 289 -1.91 17.10 -15.77
N GLN A 290 -3.17 17.48 -15.86
CA GLN A 290 -4.30 16.67 -16.35
C GLN A 290 -4.30 15.24 -15.73
N PRO A 291 -4.36 15.11 -14.39
CA PRO A 291 -4.18 13.81 -13.74
C PRO A 291 -5.30 12.82 -14.09
N GLU A 292 -6.54 13.26 -14.15
CA GLU A 292 -7.72 12.42 -14.32
C GLU A 292 -8.21 12.40 -15.76
N ALA A 293 -8.47 11.20 -16.28
CA ALA A 293 -8.96 11.03 -17.66
C ALA A 293 -10.36 11.59 -17.86
N GLN A 294 -11.19 11.65 -16.80
CA GLN A 294 -12.55 12.18 -16.82
C GLN A 294 -12.56 13.71 -16.96
N HIS A 295 -11.50 14.39 -16.55
CA HIS A 295 -11.37 15.84 -16.52
C HIS A 295 -10.29 16.32 -17.49
N ALA A 296 -10.43 15.93 -18.77
CA ALA A 296 -9.46 16.28 -19.80
C ALA A 296 -9.30 17.81 -19.95
N GLY A 297 -8.07 18.28 -19.84
CA GLY A 297 -7.74 19.72 -19.93
C GLY A 297 -7.75 20.45 -18.59
N GLU A 298 -8.05 19.77 -17.49
CA GLU A 298 -7.99 20.32 -16.13
C GLU A 298 -6.69 19.88 -15.44
N ASP A 299 -5.93 20.83 -14.95
CA ASP A 299 -4.78 20.58 -14.07
C ASP A 299 -5.26 20.50 -12.62
N GLU A 300 -4.42 19.97 -11.73
CA GLU A 300 -4.75 19.85 -10.31
C GLU A 300 -3.64 20.42 -9.43
N HIS A 301 -4.03 21.23 -8.44
CA HIS A 301 -3.18 21.63 -7.33
C HIS A 301 -3.60 20.86 -6.07
N ARG A 302 -2.74 19.99 -5.57
CA ARG A 302 -3.02 19.14 -4.41
C ARG A 302 -2.20 19.57 -3.20
N THR A 303 -2.90 19.83 -2.10
CA THR A 303 -2.29 20.08 -0.79
C THR A 303 -2.68 18.97 0.17
N THR A 304 -1.73 18.35 0.87
CA THR A 304 -2.03 17.36 1.89
C THR A 304 -1.31 17.66 3.20
N VAL A 305 -1.93 17.27 4.30
CA VAL A 305 -1.29 17.19 5.61
C VAL A 305 -1.69 15.89 6.27
N SER A 306 -0.76 15.25 6.97
CA SER A 306 -1.04 14.00 7.69
C SER A 306 -0.23 13.86 8.96
N ALA A 307 -0.75 13.01 9.86
CA ALA A 307 -0.08 12.58 11.06
C ALA A 307 -0.21 11.06 11.17
N ASN A 308 0.92 10.37 11.25
CA ASN A 308 1.00 8.93 11.45
C ASN A 308 1.51 8.66 12.87
N PHE A 309 0.89 7.73 13.56
CA PHE A 309 1.23 7.30 14.91
C PHE A 309 1.42 5.80 14.98
N ASN A 310 2.47 5.36 15.66
CA ASN A 310 2.69 3.96 16.02
C ASN A 310 3.34 3.87 17.40
N ASN A 311 2.69 3.21 18.33
CA ASN A 311 3.19 3.12 19.70
C ASN A 311 4.25 2.02 19.91
N GLY A 312 4.62 1.26 18.87
CA GLY A 312 5.52 0.10 18.94
C GLY A 312 4.97 -1.09 19.74
N ARG A 313 3.66 -1.07 20.09
CA ARG A 313 3.00 -2.08 20.94
C ARG A 313 1.66 -2.52 20.36
N GLY A 314 1.52 -2.43 19.03
CA GLY A 314 0.35 -2.91 18.31
C GLY A 314 -0.72 -1.85 17.98
N LEU A 315 -0.60 -0.60 18.42
CA LEU A 315 -1.52 0.45 18.03
C LEU A 315 -0.89 1.38 16.99
N SER A 316 -1.51 1.44 15.81
CA SER A 316 -1.16 2.35 14.72
C SER A 316 -2.37 3.17 14.31
N ALA A 317 -2.17 4.44 13.97
CA ALA A 317 -3.22 5.33 13.51
C ALA A 317 -2.68 6.35 12.50
N THR A 318 -3.54 6.75 11.56
CA THR A 318 -3.28 7.82 10.60
C THR A 318 -4.45 8.78 10.58
N ALA A 319 -4.16 10.07 10.57
CA ALA A 319 -5.12 11.13 10.28
C ALA A 319 -4.57 11.99 9.14
N ALA A 320 -5.41 12.29 8.15
CA ALA A 320 -5.00 13.09 7.00
C ALA A 320 -6.11 14.03 6.52
N PHE A 321 -5.69 15.14 5.92
CA PHE A 321 -6.54 16.10 5.22
C PHE A 321 -5.93 16.39 3.86
N SER A 322 -6.79 16.53 2.84
CA SER A 322 -6.40 16.98 1.50
C SER A 322 -7.36 18.01 0.95
N ALA A 323 -6.81 18.95 0.21
CA ALA A 323 -7.51 19.85 -0.70
C ALA A 323 -6.98 19.62 -2.11
N LYS A 324 -7.87 19.15 -3.00
CA LYS A 324 -7.68 18.92 -4.42
C LYS A 324 -8.37 20.08 -5.16
N ASN A 325 -7.60 20.93 -5.80
CA ASN A 325 -8.10 22.11 -6.50
C ASN A 325 -7.90 21.92 -8.00
N ARG A 326 -8.98 21.68 -8.74
CA ARG A 326 -8.96 21.61 -10.22
C ARG A 326 -8.77 22.99 -10.82
N VAL A 327 -8.05 23.09 -11.91
CA VAL A 327 -7.71 24.32 -12.59
C VAL A 327 -7.95 24.18 -14.12
N PRO A 328 -9.07 24.73 -14.63
CA PRO A 328 -10.16 25.43 -13.94
C PRO A 328 -11.03 24.47 -13.14
N GLY A 329 -11.65 24.91 -12.08
CA GLY A 329 -12.63 24.12 -11.35
C GLY A 329 -12.71 24.42 -9.85
N ASP A 330 -13.39 23.53 -9.14
CA ASP A 330 -13.69 23.63 -7.72
C ASP A 330 -12.58 23.01 -6.84
N THR A 331 -12.55 23.43 -5.58
CA THR A 331 -11.76 22.76 -4.56
C THR A 331 -12.57 21.64 -3.88
N LEU A 332 -12.08 20.43 -4.00
CA LEU A 332 -12.63 19.24 -3.37
C LEU A 332 -11.76 18.87 -2.15
N THR A 333 -12.40 18.55 -1.02
CA THR A 333 -11.68 18.27 0.22
C THR A 333 -11.99 16.87 0.73
N ALA A 334 -10.99 16.25 1.35
CA ALA A 334 -11.13 14.95 1.97
C ALA A 334 -10.49 14.92 3.37
N TRP A 335 -11.06 14.08 4.24
CA TRP A 335 -10.53 13.72 5.55
C TRP A 335 -10.48 12.21 5.67
N LEU A 336 -9.40 11.73 6.26
CA LEU A 336 -9.17 10.32 6.54
C LEU A 336 -8.74 10.15 8.00
N GLY A 337 -9.32 9.15 8.66
CA GLY A 337 -8.83 8.63 9.92
C GLY A 337 -8.79 7.10 9.85
N GLU A 338 -7.65 6.50 10.15
CA GLU A 338 -7.44 5.04 10.18
C GLU A 338 -6.85 4.60 11.50
N VAL A 339 -7.23 3.42 11.95
CA VAL A 339 -6.65 2.79 13.13
C VAL A 339 -6.53 1.29 12.93
N ASN A 340 -5.42 0.72 13.38
CA ASN A 340 -5.20 -0.72 13.54
C ASN A 340 -4.70 -0.97 14.95
N TRP A 341 -5.33 -1.89 15.65
CA TRP A 341 -4.97 -2.27 17.00
C TRP A 341 -4.80 -3.78 17.12
N ASP A 342 -3.56 -4.21 17.14
CA ASP A 342 -3.19 -5.58 17.47
C ASP A 342 -3.34 -5.77 18.98
N ILE A 343 -4.46 -6.35 19.40
CA ILE A 343 -4.79 -6.60 20.82
C ILE A 343 -3.77 -7.59 21.41
N ASP A 344 -3.45 -8.60 20.64
CA ASP A 344 -2.46 -9.62 20.94
C ASP A 344 -1.86 -10.21 19.64
N ARG A 345 -1.16 -11.33 19.75
CA ARG A 345 -0.54 -12.00 18.57
C ARG A 345 -1.54 -12.57 17.58
N ARG A 346 -2.83 -12.67 17.92
CA ARG A 346 -3.88 -13.30 17.09
C ARG A 346 -5.00 -12.35 16.71
N HIS A 347 -5.33 -11.39 17.56
CA HIS A 347 -6.53 -10.58 17.44
C HIS A 347 -6.18 -9.15 17.07
N THR A 348 -6.74 -8.68 15.97
CA THR A 348 -6.63 -7.29 15.52
C THR A 348 -8.01 -6.69 15.32
N LEU A 349 -8.23 -5.50 15.85
CA LEU A 349 -9.33 -4.61 15.48
C LEU A 349 -8.81 -3.49 14.60
N PHE A 350 -9.56 -3.13 13.60
CA PHE A 350 -9.19 -2.01 12.73
C PHE A 350 -10.43 -1.24 12.29
N GLY A 351 -10.22 -0.02 11.82
CA GLY A 351 -11.31 0.80 11.32
C GLY A 351 -10.81 2.00 10.52
N ARG A 352 -11.74 2.58 9.75
CA ARG A 352 -11.51 3.76 8.94
C ARG A 352 -12.73 4.66 8.96
N VAL A 353 -12.49 5.96 9.05
CA VAL A 353 -13.48 6.99 8.78
C VAL A 353 -12.96 7.87 7.65
N GLU A 354 -13.80 8.09 6.67
CA GLU A 354 -13.48 8.89 5.49
C GLU A 354 -14.60 9.89 5.27
N ASN A 355 -14.25 11.11 4.93
CA ASN A 355 -15.22 12.14 4.54
C ASN A 355 -14.69 12.84 3.29
N VAL A 356 -15.41 12.73 2.19
CA VAL A 356 -14.98 13.20 0.88
C VAL A 356 -16.05 14.13 0.26
N LYS A 357 -15.61 15.24 -0.31
CA LYS A 357 -16.42 16.04 -1.24
C LYS A 357 -16.10 15.52 -2.64
N ASN A 358 -17.08 14.87 -3.28
CA ASN A 358 -16.93 14.17 -4.56
C ASN A 358 -17.98 14.69 -5.55
N ASP A 359 -17.58 15.04 -6.77
CA ASP A 359 -18.43 15.55 -7.84
C ASP A 359 -18.56 14.60 -9.05
N GLU A 360 -17.92 13.41 -8.99
CA GLU A 360 -17.88 12.43 -10.07
C GLU A 360 -18.92 11.30 -9.94
N LEU A 361 -19.86 11.42 -8.99
CA LEU A 361 -20.85 10.36 -8.73
C LEU A 361 -21.87 10.18 -9.88
N PHE A 362 -22.00 11.16 -10.76
CA PHE A 362 -22.91 11.16 -11.91
C PHE A 362 -22.15 11.61 -13.16
N PRO A 363 -21.46 10.69 -13.84
CA PRO A 363 -20.56 11.04 -14.94
C PRO A 363 -21.31 11.33 -16.27
N ASP A 364 -22.60 11.01 -16.39
CA ASP A 364 -23.38 11.30 -17.59
C ASP A 364 -23.65 12.79 -17.68
N HIS A 365 -23.11 13.45 -18.70
CA HIS A 365 -23.31 14.88 -18.98
C HIS A 365 -24.78 15.30 -19.13
N SER A 366 -25.68 14.37 -19.43
CA SER A 366 -27.12 14.63 -19.51
C SER A 366 -27.82 14.55 -18.15
N ASP A 367 -27.16 14.03 -17.10
CA ASP A 367 -27.73 13.96 -15.75
C ASP A 367 -27.69 15.36 -15.10
N ARG A 368 -28.78 15.73 -14.43
CA ARG A 368 -28.87 17.00 -13.70
C ARG A 368 -27.92 17.10 -12.50
N LEU A 369 -27.37 15.96 -12.04
CA LEU A 369 -26.42 15.86 -10.94
C LEU A 369 -24.98 15.73 -11.44
N HIS A 370 -24.74 15.81 -12.76
CA HIS A 370 -23.41 15.86 -13.33
C HIS A 370 -22.60 17.01 -12.72
N ASP A 371 -21.37 16.74 -12.32
CA ASP A 371 -20.44 17.67 -11.65
C ASP A 371 -20.99 18.31 -10.35
N GLN A 372 -22.08 17.78 -9.78
CA GLN A 372 -22.57 18.27 -8.50
C GLN A 372 -21.74 17.68 -7.35
N PRO A 373 -21.09 18.51 -6.52
CA PRO A 373 -20.31 18.02 -5.43
C PRO A 373 -21.19 17.54 -4.27
N PHE A 374 -20.99 16.29 -3.88
CA PHE A 374 -21.65 15.68 -2.72
C PHE A 374 -20.64 15.33 -1.65
N ARG A 375 -21.01 15.58 -0.40
CA ARG A 375 -20.21 15.16 0.74
C ARG A 375 -20.71 13.80 1.25
N VAL A 376 -19.80 12.83 1.25
CA VAL A 376 -20.06 11.47 1.70
C VAL A 376 -19.11 11.12 2.85
N THR A 377 -19.63 10.42 3.84
CA THR A 377 -18.82 9.86 4.93
C THR A 377 -18.96 8.35 4.93
N LYS A 378 -17.84 7.62 4.82
CA LYS A 378 -17.76 6.17 5.01
C LYS A 378 -17.23 5.89 6.42
N LEU A 379 -17.94 5.03 7.15
CA LEU A 379 -17.51 4.50 8.44
C LEU A 379 -17.28 3.00 8.27
N GLN A 380 -16.13 2.53 8.69
CA GLN A 380 -15.74 1.12 8.53
C GLN A 380 -15.15 0.60 9.83
N ALA A 381 -15.55 -0.60 10.22
CA ALA A 381 -14.99 -1.34 11.34
C ALA A 381 -14.69 -2.77 10.90
N GLY A 382 -13.56 -3.31 11.33
CA GLY A 382 -13.09 -4.63 10.92
C GLY A 382 -12.39 -5.38 12.03
N TYR A 383 -12.26 -6.68 11.81
CA TYR A 383 -11.57 -7.61 12.67
C TYR A 383 -10.77 -8.60 11.83
N ALA A 384 -9.57 -8.96 12.31
CA ALA A 384 -8.74 -10.00 11.73
C ALA A 384 -8.24 -10.96 12.82
N TYR A 385 -8.29 -12.26 12.51
CA TYR A 385 -7.69 -13.33 13.30
C TYR A 385 -6.45 -13.85 12.58
N ARG A 386 -5.30 -13.77 13.24
CA ARG A 386 -3.98 -14.13 12.68
C ARG A 386 -3.57 -15.54 13.09
N VAL A 387 -3.13 -16.32 12.12
CA VAL A 387 -2.62 -17.68 12.30
C VAL A 387 -1.21 -17.73 11.73
N PRO A 388 -0.16 -17.83 12.57
CA PRO A 388 1.19 -17.99 12.07
C PRO A 388 1.36 -19.37 11.40
N LEU A 389 1.92 -19.41 10.20
CA LEU A 389 2.15 -20.59 9.38
C LEU A 389 3.64 -20.73 9.04
N GLY A 390 4.51 -20.74 10.06
CA GLY A 390 5.97 -20.73 9.87
C GLY A 390 6.44 -19.38 9.31
N PRO A 391 7.06 -19.34 8.11
CA PRO A 391 7.51 -18.09 7.51
C PRO A 391 6.37 -17.27 6.90
N LEU A 392 5.17 -17.84 6.81
CA LEU A 392 3.98 -17.20 6.28
C LEU A 392 3.01 -16.86 7.42
N ASN A 393 2.22 -15.83 7.23
CA ASN A 393 1.10 -15.49 8.09
C ASN A 393 -0.22 -15.61 7.31
N LEU A 394 -1.24 -16.10 7.99
CA LEU A 394 -2.62 -16.08 7.51
C LEU A 394 -3.45 -15.18 8.41
N ALA A 395 -4.13 -14.19 7.84
CA ALA A 395 -5.16 -13.44 8.54
C ALA A 395 -6.52 -13.74 7.92
N LEU A 396 -7.48 -14.13 8.75
CA LEU A 396 -8.87 -14.33 8.39
C LEU A 396 -9.70 -13.20 9.02
N GLY A 397 -10.48 -12.50 8.23
CA GLY A 397 -11.17 -11.34 8.76
C GLY A 397 -12.31 -10.81 7.90
N GLY A 398 -12.81 -9.68 8.32
CA GLY A 398 -13.83 -8.97 7.57
C GLY A 398 -14.08 -7.56 8.10
N THR A 399 -14.82 -6.79 7.32
CA THR A 399 -15.26 -5.43 7.63
C THR A 399 -16.75 -5.28 7.46
N VAL A 400 -17.32 -4.30 8.15
CA VAL A 400 -18.64 -3.74 7.88
C VAL A 400 -18.48 -2.24 7.62
N SER A 401 -19.23 -1.74 6.63
CA SER A 401 -19.21 -0.34 6.21
C SER A 401 -20.61 0.25 6.27
N ALA A 402 -20.71 1.50 6.70
CA ALA A 402 -21.92 2.30 6.68
C ALA A 402 -21.61 3.69 6.09
N PHE A 403 -22.59 4.28 5.41
CA PHE A 403 -22.39 5.53 4.69
C PHE A 403 -23.39 6.59 5.12
N ALA A 404 -22.91 7.78 5.48
CA ALA A 404 -23.71 8.97 5.63
C ALA A 404 -23.58 9.86 4.38
N LYS A 405 -24.70 10.21 3.78
CA LYS A 405 -24.79 10.95 2.52
C LYS A 405 -26.00 11.89 2.50
N PRO A 406 -26.05 12.90 1.62
CA PRO A 406 -27.25 13.70 1.41
C PRO A 406 -28.43 12.86 0.93
N ARG A 407 -29.65 13.23 1.37
CA ARG A 407 -30.90 12.57 0.93
C ARG A 407 -31.13 12.66 -0.58
N ALA A 408 -30.55 13.65 -1.23
CA ALA A 408 -30.59 13.78 -2.69
C ALA A 408 -30.03 12.55 -3.43
N LEU A 409 -29.20 11.74 -2.75
CA LEU A 409 -28.61 10.52 -3.28
C LEU A 409 -29.40 9.24 -2.94
N ASP A 410 -30.56 9.34 -2.25
CA ASP A 410 -31.33 8.16 -1.81
C ASP A 410 -31.84 7.33 -2.99
N PHE A 411 -32.17 7.96 -4.13
CA PHE A 411 -32.63 7.24 -5.31
C PHE A 411 -31.55 6.33 -5.93
N ALA A 412 -30.28 6.75 -5.82
CA ALA A 412 -29.13 6.03 -6.41
C ALA A 412 -28.51 5.03 -5.42
N TYR A 413 -28.53 5.30 -4.11
CA TYR A 413 -27.80 4.50 -3.13
C TYR A 413 -28.69 3.88 -2.05
N GLY A 414 -30.01 4.17 -2.04
CA GLY A 414 -30.89 3.85 -0.92
C GLY A 414 -30.70 4.82 0.25
N SER A 415 -31.55 4.75 1.25
CA SER A 415 -31.53 5.68 2.40
C SER A 415 -30.35 5.41 3.35
N ASN A 416 -29.96 4.14 3.52
CA ASN A 416 -28.89 3.72 4.43
C ASN A 416 -28.05 2.62 3.77
N PRO A 417 -27.18 2.95 2.81
CA PRO A 417 -26.31 1.96 2.18
C PRO A 417 -25.33 1.39 3.21
N MET A 418 -25.11 0.09 3.14
CA MET A 418 -24.16 -0.65 3.98
C MET A 418 -23.43 -1.66 3.10
N GLY A 419 -22.24 -2.05 3.50
CA GLY A 419 -21.49 -3.11 2.85
C GLY A 419 -20.79 -3.98 3.89
N TYR A 420 -20.34 -5.15 3.45
CA TYR A 420 -19.43 -5.99 4.22
C TYR A 420 -18.40 -6.62 3.30
N THR A 421 -17.26 -6.96 3.88
CA THR A 421 -16.17 -7.62 3.16
C THR A 421 -15.61 -8.73 4.03
N LEU A 422 -15.36 -9.89 3.44
CA LEU A 422 -14.69 -11.03 4.06
C LEU A 422 -13.39 -11.31 3.35
N PHE A 423 -12.36 -11.73 4.08
CA PHE A 423 -11.06 -11.98 3.48
C PHE A 423 -10.24 -13.07 4.15
N ALA A 424 -9.29 -13.60 3.37
CA ALA A 424 -8.17 -14.39 3.85
C ALA A 424 -6.89 -13.78 3.26
N ARG A 425 -5.97 -13.28 4.10
CA ARG A 425 -4.70 -12.69 3.68
C ARG A 425 -3.55 -13.62 4.00
N PHE A 426 -2.87 -14.08 2.98
CA PHE A 426 -1.61 -14.82 3.10
C PHE A 426 -0.47 -13.86 2.85
N SER A 427 0.47 -13.73 3.78
CA SER A 427 1.60 -12.82 3.64
C SER A 427 2.93 -13.46 4.02
N LEU A 428 3.99 -12.99 3.35
CA LEU A 428 5.37 -13.25 3.70
C LEU A 428 5.92 -11.99 4.36
N GLY A 429 6.35 -12.09 5.61
CA GLY A 429 6.93 -10.97 6.33
C GLY A 429 5.90 -9.95 6.84
N ASP A 430 5.13 -10.33 7.83
CA ASP A 430 4.24 -9.44 8.62
C ASP A 430 4.67 -9.43 10.08
#